data_3f6b75a8ff8883f3e0cd349d4c93d045
#
_entry.id   3f6b75a8ff8883f3e0cd349d4c93d045
#
_cell.length_a   1.000
_cell.length_b   1.000
_cell.length_c   1.000
_cell.angle_alpha   90.00
_cell.angle_beta   90.00
_cell.angle_gamma   90.00
#
_symmetry.space_group_name_H-M   'P 1'
#
loop_
_entity.id
_entity.type
_entity.pdbx_description
1 polymer ?
#
loop_
_entity_poly.entity_id
_entity_poly.type
_entity_poly.pdbx_seq_one_letter_code
_entity_poly.pdbx_strand_id
1 'polypeptide(L)'
;MKDVIINAEDVRFSYVTAEGVAPIVLDGVSLSIEEGSFVAVLGHNGSGKSTLAKHFNSILLPTGGRVYVDGMDTADEELLLAIRRTVGMVFQNPDNQIVANVVEEDVAFAPENLGVPPEEIRRRVDDALKAVGMYEFREHAPHLLSGGQKQRVAIARALAMEPKVLLLDEPTSALDPEMVKEVLDVIKQLANTGITMVLVTHEMGFAKDVSDTVYFMDGGYLIESGTPDEVFNHPKTERAKKFLASVLV
;
A
#
# COMPACT_ATOMS: atom_id res chain seq x y z
N MET A 1 -22.75 -2.09 9.59
CA MET A 1 -22.00 -1.61 8.42
C MET A 1 -20.60 -1.37 8.93
N LYS A 2 -19.57 -1.80 8.22
CA LYS A 2 -18.18 -1.43 8.54
C LYS A 2 -18.01 0.07 8.26
N ASP A 3 -17.21 0.74 9.07
CA ASP A 3 -16.94 2.16 8.87
C ASP A 3 -16.00 2.36 7.67
N VAL A 4 -16.21 3.45 6.90
CA VAL A 4 -15.33 3.81 5.78
C VAL A 4 -14.09 4.48 6.35
N ILE A 5 -12.93 3.88 6.12
CA ILE A 5 -11.64 4.41 6.62
C ILE A 5 -10.91 5.27 5.57
N ILE A 6 -11.09 4.98 4.27
CA ILE A 6 -10.58 5.83 3.19
C ILE A 6 -11.75 6.14 2.25
N ASN A 7 -11.94 7.42 1.93
CA ASN A 7 -12.94 7.90 0.97
C ASN A 7 -12.28 8.85 -0.02
N ALA A 8 -12.33 8.51 -1.31
CA ALA A 8 -11.85 9.33 -2.41
C ALA A 8 -13.04 9.80 -3.24
N GLU A 9 -13.16 11.11 -3.47
CA GLU A 9 -14.27 11.76 -4.14
C GLU A 9 -13.81 12.58 -5.33
N ASP A 10 -14.14 12.17 -6.56
CA ASP A 10 -13.82 12.85 -7.83
C ASP A 10 -12.34 13.26 -7.93
N VAL A 11 -11.43 12.39 -7.49
CA VAL A 11 -10.00 12.68 -7.38
C VAL A 11 -9.38 12.87 -8.75
N ARG A 12 -8.78 14.05 -8.97
CA ARG A 12 -8.03 14.43 -10.17
C ARG A 12 -6.61 14.80 -9.79
N PHE A 13 -5.67 14.41 -10.65
CA PHE A 13 -4.28 14.72 -10.40
C PHE A 13 -3.45 14.81 -11.69
N SER A 14 -2.58 15.81 -11.74
CA SER A 14 -1.52 15.97 -12.75
C SER A 14 -0.22 16.37 -12.06
N TYR A 15 0.90 15.81 -12.51
CA TYR A 15 2.21 16.24 -12.04
C TYR A 15 2.56 17.61 -12.62
N VAL A 16 3.26 18.43 -11.84
CA VAL A 16 3.88 19.67 -12.33
C VAL A 16 5.34 19.37 -12.66
N THR A 17 5.75 19.61 -13.89
CA THR A 17 7.12 19.42 -14.36
C THR A 17 7.74 20.79 -14.70
N ALA A 18 9.04 20.82 -14.92
CA ALA A 18 9.73 22.04 -15.38
C ALA A 18 9.21 22.58 -16.75
N GLU A 19 8.59 21.71 -17.54
CA GLU A 19 8.02 22.03 -18.85
C GLU A 19 6.54 22.47 -18.78
N GLY A 20 5.93 22.44 -17.58
CA GLY A 20 4.53 22.78 -17.33
C GLY A 20 3.75 21.66 -16.65
N VAL A 21 2.41 21.71 -16.75
CA VAL A 21 1.52 20.70 -16.21
C VAL A 21 1.54 19.47 -17.11
N ALA A 22 1.91 18.30 -16.55
CA ALA A 22 1.89 17.03 -17.25
C ALA A 22 0.44 16.60 -17.59
N PRO A 23 0.24 15.63 -18.49
CA PRO A 23 -1.08 15.05 -18.73
C PRO A 23 -1.74 14.55 -17.43
N ILE A 24 -3.08 14.55 -17.43
CA ILE A 24 -3.87 14.07 -16.30
C ILE A 24 -3.52 12.61 -16.02
N VAL A 25 -3.20 12.29 -14.77
CA VAL A 25 -2.86 10.94 -14.30
C VAL A 25 -4.03 10.28 -13.59
N LEU A 26 -4.83 11.06 -12.86
CA LEU A 26 -6.10 10.63 -12.27
C LEU A 26 -7.18 11.59 -12.75
N ASP A 27 -8.32 11.04 -13.20
CA ASP A 27 -9.41 11.84 -13.75
C ASP A 27 -10.77 11.37 -13.22
N GLY A 28 -11.18 11.93 -12.09
CA GLY A 28 -12.48 11.68 -11.49
C GLY A 28 -12.59 10.34 -10.76
N VAL A 29 -11.52 9.87 -10.12
CA VAL A 29 -11.54 8.61 -9.37
C VAL A 29 -12.32 8.78 -8.08
N SER A 30 -13.36 7.94 -7.90
CA SER A 30 -14.14 7.87 -6.66
C SER A 30 -14.21 6.43 -6.17
N LEU A 31 -13.85 6.21 -4.89
CA LEU A 31 -13.91 4.90 -4.23
C LEU A 31 -13.97 5.05 -2.71
N SER A 32 -14.38 3.99 -2.03
CA SER A 32 -14.37 3.91 -0.58
C SER A 32 -13.81 2.57 -0.10
N ILE A 33 -13.01 2.60 0.98
CA ILE A 33 -12.42 1.42 1.59
C ILE A 33 -12.95 1.29 3.00
N GLU A 34 -13.51 0.12 3.32
CA GLU A 34 -14.05 -0.18 4.64
C GLU A 34 -12.95 -0.62 5.61
N GLU A 35 -13.08 -0.27 6.89
CA GLU A 35 -12.16 -0.70 7.93
C GLU A 35 -12.12 -2.23 8.05
N GLY A 36 -10.91 -2.80 8.18
CA GLY A 36 -10.68 -4.25 8.27
C GLY A 36 -10.95 -5.00 6.96
N SER A 37 -10.99 -4.30 5.81
CA SER A 37 -11.06 -4.95 4.50
C SER A 37 -9.67 -5.07 3.85
N PHE A 38 -9.51 -6.10 3.02
CA PHE A 38 -8.38 -6.23 2.11
C PHE A 38 -8.78 -5.80 0.69
N VAL A 39 -8.17 -4.75 0.20
CA VAL A 39 -8.47 -4.17 -1.11
C VAL A 39 -7.28 -4.36 -2.06
N ALA A 40 -7.53 -4.91 -3.25
CA ALA A 40 -6.55 -4.97 -4.33
C ALA A 40 -6.83 -3.88 -5.38
N VAL A 41 -5.78 -3.15 -5.78
CA VAL A 41 -5.82 -2.16 -6.87
C VAL A 41 -5.02 -2.70 -8.04
N LEU A 42 -5.70 -2.99 -9.14
CA LEU A 42 -5.17 -3.63 -10.34
C LEU A 42 -5.19 -2.68 -11.54
N GLY A 43 -4.36 -2.96 -12.55
CA GLY A 43 -4.34 -2.21 -13.80
C GLY A 43 -2.96 -2.22 -14.47
N HIS A 44 -2.88 -1.73 -15.70
CA HIS A 44 -1.62 -1.62 -16.43
C HIS A 44 -0.62 -0.65 -15.77
N ASN A 45 0.66 -0.75 -16.13
CA ASN A 45 1.66 0.26 -15.77
C ASN A 45 1.24 1.62 -16.32
N GLY A 46 1.38 2.67 -15.50
CA GLY A 46 0.94 4.01 -15.85
C GLY A 46 -0.56 4.28 -15.75
N SER A 47 -1.38 3.33 -15.24
CA SER A 47 -2.83 3.55 -15.06
C SER A 47 -3.20 4.45 -13.87
N GLY A 48 -2.23 4.90 -13.07
CA GLY A 48 -2.45 5.81 -11.94
C GLY A 48 -2.52 5.14 -10.56
N LYS A 49 -2.36 3.82 -10.43
CA LYS A 49 -2.47 3.06 -9.16
C LYS A 49 -1.59 3.61 -8.04
N SER A 50 -0.27 3.68 -8.28
CA SER A 50 0.69 4.20 -7.30
C SER A 50 0.48 5.68 -7.01
N THR A 51 -0.01 6.44 -7.99
CA THR A 51 -0.39 7.84 -7.79
C THR A 51 -1.59 7.93 -6.86
N LEU A 52 -2.63 7.13 -7.09
CA LEU A 52 -3.80 7.06 -6.22
C LEU A 52 -3.42 6.63 -4.79
N ALA A 53 -2.60 5.59 -4.65
CA ALA A 53 -2.09 5.11 -3.37
C ALA A 53 -1.39 6.22 -2.56
N LYS A 54 -0.57 7.05 -3.21
CA LYS A 54 0.12 8.16 -2.56
C LYS A 54 -0.79 9.29 -2.07
N HIS A 55 -2.02 9.37 -2.55
CA HIS A 55 -3.01 10.30 -2.00
C HIS A 55 -3.57 9.81 -0.66
N PHE A 56 -3.64 8.50 -0.43
CA PHE A 56 -4.14 7.93 0.83
C PHE A 56 -3.20 8.15 2.03
N ASN A 57 -1.95 8.52 1.77
CA ASN A 57 -0.95 8.83 2.81
C ASN A 57 -0.53 10.32 2.79
N SER A 58 -1.23 11.17 2.05
CA SER A 58 -0.89 12.59 1.84
C SER A 58 0.55 12.82 1.36
N ILE A 59 1.12 11.88 0.58
CA ILE A 59 2.38 12.11 -0.14
C ILE A 59 2.12 12.98 -1.37
N LEU A 60 0.97 12.77 -2.01
CA LEU A 60 0.44 13.61 -3.06
C LEU A 60 -0.90 14.19 -2.62
N LEU A 61 -1.17 15.42 -2.98
CA LEU A 61 -2.46 16.06 -2.78
C LEU A 61 -3.21 16.16 -4.11
N PRO A 62 -4.53 15.92 -4.14
CA PRO A 62 -5.30 16.00 -5.37
C PRO A 62 -5.33 17.42 -5.92
N THR A 63 -5.28 17.57 -7.24
CA THR A 63 -5.48 18.86 -7.94
C THR A 63 -6.97 19.18 -8.09
N GLY A 64 -7.85 18.22 -7.89
CA GLY A 64 -9.31 18.35 -7.85
C GLY A 64 -9.92 17.15 -7.12
N GLY A 65 -11.12 17.34 -6.57
CA GLY A 65 -11.74 16.37 -5.69
C GLY A 65 -11.15 16.38 -4.28
N ARG A 66 -11.43 15.32 -3.49
CA ARG A 66 -10.96 15.20 -2.10
C ARG A 66 -10.64 13.76 -1.73
N VAL A 67 -9.76 13.59 -0.76
CA VAL A 67 -9.48 12.29 -0.12
C VAL A 67 -9.58 12.47 1.38
N TYR A 68 -10.31 11.56 2.02
CA TYR A 68 -10.45 11.50 3.46
C TYR A 68 -9.86 10.19 3.98
N VAL A 69 -9.16 10.25 5.10
CA VAL A 69 -8.58 9.11 5.80
C VAL A 69 -9.02 9.16 7.25
N ASP A 70 -9.77 8.18 7.71
CA ASP A 70 -10.34 8.15 9.07
C ASP A 70 -11.09 9.47 9.40
N GLY A 71 -11.84 10.00 8.42
CA GLY A 71 -12.55 11.28 8.50
C GLY A 71 -11.68 12.54 8.36
N MET A 72 -10.35 12.41 8.27
CA MET A 72 -9.41 13.51 8.10
C MET A 72 -9.24 13.87 6.63
N ASP A 73 -9.38 15.14 6.25
CA ASP A 73 -9.10 15.62 4.89
C ASP A 73 -7.57 15.63 4.65
N THR A 74 -7.11 14.94 3.60
CA THR A 74 -5.68 14.83 3.28
C THR A 74 -5.06 16.17 2.84
N ALA A 75 -5.86 17.15 2.49
CA ALA A 75 -5.42 18.50 2.14
C ALA A 75 -5.16 19.40 3.36
N ASP A 76 -5.56 18.97 4.57
CA ASP A 76 -5.32 19.71 5.81
C ASP A 76 -3.90 19.42 6.33
N GLU A 77 -3.04 20.43 6.26
CA GLU A 77 -1.64 20.32 6.68
C GLU A 77 -1.49 20.04 8.20
N GLU A 78 -2.44 20.47 9.03
CA GLU A 78 -2.43 20.23 10.47
C GLU A 78 -2.67 18.74 10.79
N LEU A 79 -3.38 18.02 9.92
CA LEU A 79 -3.70 16.60 10.07
C LEU A 79 -2.67 15.65 9.43
N LEU A 80 -1.68 16.19 8.72
CA LEU A 80 -0.70 15.40 7.95
C LEU A 80 -0.03 14.30 8.78
N LEU A 81 0.41 14.63 10.00
CA LEU A 81 1.06 13.64 10.87
C LEU A 81 0.09 12.54 11.33
N ALA A 82 -1.15 12.91 11.66
CA ALA A 82 -2.19 11.97 12.08
C ALA A 82 -2.54 11.02 10.93
N ILE A 83 -2.69 11.55 9.70
CA ILE A 83 -2.94 10.74 8.50
C ILE A 83 -1.80 9.74 8.25
N ARG A 84 -0.54 10.18 8.32
CA ARG A 84 0.63 9.31 8.11
C ARG A 84 0.83 8.27 9.22
N ARG A 85 0.33 8.52 10.42
CA ARG A 85 0.25 7.52 11.49
C ARG A 85 -0.85 6.49 11.22
N THR A 86 -1.97 6.95 10.64
CA THR A 86 -3.12 6.08 10.31
C THR A 86 -2.80 5.15 9.13
N VAL A 87 -2.06 5.65 8.13
CA VAL A 87 -1.71 4.88 6.92
C VAL A 87 -0.21 4.62 6.85
N GLY A 88 0.22 3.44 7.25
CA GLY A 88 1.58 2.94 7.03
C GLY A 88 1.77 2.57 5.56
N MET A 89 2.86 3.04 4.93
CA MET A 89 3.11 2.82 3.51
C MET A 89 4.41 2.07 3.27
N VAL A 90 4.35 1.07 2.40
CA VAL A 90 5.48 0.29 1.89
C VAL A 90 5.58 0.53 0.39
N PHE A 91 6.77 0.95 -0.08
CA PHE A 91 7.03 1.27 -1.48
C PHE A 91 7.60 0.07 -2.26
N GLN A 92 7.62 0.22 -3.58
CA GLN A 92 8.07 -0.78 -4.54
C GLN A 92 9.52 -1.25 -4.33
N ASN A 93 10.45 -0.33 -4.07
CA ASN A 93 11.88 -0.64 -3.96
C ASN A 93 12.33 -0.62 -2.49
N PRO A 94 12.69 -1.77 -1.90
CA PRO A 94 13.11 -1.84 -0.50
C PRO A 94 14.44 -1.12 -0.23
N ASP A 95 15.36 -1.06 -1.19
CA ASP A 95 16.67 -0.41 -0.99
C ASP A 95 16.54 1.11 -0.79
N ASN A 96 15.50 1.72 -1.35
CA ASN A 96 15.23 3.15 -1.19
C ASN A 96 14.48 3.49 0.10
N GLN A 97 14.08 2.49 0.88
CA GLN A 97 13.27 2.67 2.07
C GLN A 97 14.08 2.55 3.35
N ILE A 98 15.03 1.63 3.39
CA ILE A 98 15.86 1.37 4.57
C ILE A 98 16.88 2.49 4.73
N VAL A 99 16.90 3.13 5.90
CA VAL A 99 17.74 4.31 6.19
C VAL A 99 18.75 4.06 7.31
N ALA A 100 18.54 3.08 8.19
CA ALA A 100 19.44 2.75 9.29
C ALA A 100 20.48 1.68 8.90
N ASN A 101 21.51 1.56 9.72
CA ASN A 101 22.58 0.58 9.52
C ASN A 101 22.29 -0.77 10.17
N VAL A 102 21.28 -0.86 11.02
CA VAL A 102 20.81 -2.06 11.73
C VAL A 102 19.32 -2.21 11.52
N VAL A 103 18.86 -3.45 11.32
CA VAL A 103 17.44 -3.76 11.02
C VAL A 103 16.50 -3.24 12.11
N GLU A 104 16.78 -3.50 13.39
CA GLU A 104 15.90 -3.04 14.47
C GLU A 104 15.86 -1.52 14.61
N GLU A 105 16.95 -0.83 14.32
CA GLU A 105 17.00 0.63 14.29
C GLU A 105 16.13 1.21 13.15
N ASP A 106 16.12 0.55 11.99
CA ASP A 106 15.27 0.96 10.87
C ASP A 106 13.79 0.80 11.19
N VAL A 107 13.42 -0.30 11.86
CA VAL A 107 12.03 -0.54 12.30
C VAL A 107 11.63 0.41 13.43
N ALA A 108 12.57 0.78 14.32
CA ALA A 108 12.35 1.73 15.41
C ALA A 108 12.22 3.19 14.94
N PHE A 109 12.76 3.51 13.77
CA PHE A 109 12.88 4.89 13.27
C PHE A 109 11.57 5.68 13.29
N ALA A 110 10.46 5.07 12.85
CA ALA A 110 9.18 5.76 12.78
C ALA A 110 8.55 5.99 14.18
N PRO A 111 8.42 4.98 15.06
CA PRO A 111 7.92 5.21 16.42
C PRO A 111 8.81 6.12 17.26
N GLU A 112 10.13 6.14 17.08
CA GLU A 112 11.03 7.10 17.72
C GLU A 112 10.70 8.54 17.34
N ASN A 113 10.55 8.80 16.03
CA ASN A 113 10.18 10.13 15.54
C ASN A 113 8.79 10.58 15.99
N LEU A 114 7.92 9.64 16.35
CA LEU A 114 6.60 9.91 16.90
C LEU A 114 6.61 10.13 18.44
N GLY A 115 7.79 10.04 19.08
CA GLY A 115 7.94 10.23 20.53
C GLY A 115 7.31 9.09 21.35
N VAL A 116 7.23 7.89 20.81
CA VAL A 116 6.77 6.71 21.55
C VAL A 116 7.77 6.37 22.66
N PRO A 117 7.34 5.99 23.88
CA PRO A 117 8.22 5.64 24.97
C PRO A 117 9.17 4.46 24.60
N PRO A 118 10.44 4.44 25.07
CA PRO A 118 11.43 3.43 24.67
C PRO A 118 10.99 1.97 24.89
N GLU A 119 10.34 1.69 26.02
CA GLU A 119 9.84 0.33 26.33
C GLU A 119 8.77 -0.12 25.33
N GLU A 120 7.91 0.80 24.93
CA GLU A 120 6.86 0.54 23.95
C GLU A 120 7.45 0.41 22.53
N ILE A 121 8.47 1.21 22.17
CA ILE A 121 9.21 1.05 20.92
C ILE A 121 9.80 -0.34 20.84
N ARG A 122 10.46 -0.82 21.91
CA ARG A 122 11.04 -2.17 21.94
C ARG A 122 10.00 -3.23 21.66
N ARG A 123 8.85 -3.16 22.35
CA ARG A 123 7.74 -4.10 22.14
C ARG A 123 7.27 -4.08 20.68
N ARG A 124 7.00 -2.90 20.12
CA ARG A 124 6.51 -2.75 18.74
C ARG A 124 7.48 -3.27 17.70
N VAL A 125 8.77 -3.00 17.86
CA VAL A 125 9.85 -3.48 16.98
C VAL A 125 9.90 -5.00 17.01
N ASP A 126 9.92 -5.60 18.21
CA ASP A 126 9.98 -7.05 18.38
C ASP A 126 8.75 -7.74 17.77
N ASP A 127 7.56 -7.20 18.02
CA ASP A 127 6.30 -7.75 17.51
C ASP A 127 6.22 -7.63 15.99
N ALA A 128 6.59 -6.47 15.42
CA ALA A 128 6.61 -6.25 13.99
C ALA A 128 7.60 -7.17 13.27
N LEU A 129 8.82 -7.32 13.80
CA LEU A 129 9.83 -8.21 13.22
C LEU A 129 9.42 -9.68 13.29
N LYS A 130 8.77 -10.10 14.38
CA LYS A 130 8.19 -11.46 14.50
C LYS A 130 7.07 -11.69 13.49
N ALA A 131 6.18 -10.72 13.31
CA ALA A 131 5.06 -10.81 12.37
C ALA A 131 5.50 -11.05 10.92
N VAL A 132 6.69 -10.55 10.54
CA VAL A 132 7.25 -10.73 9.19
C VAL A 132 8.35 -11.79 9.12
N GLY A 133 8.62 -12.52 10.21
CA GLY A 133 9.67 -13.57 10.26
C GLY A 133 11.09 -13.03 10.14
N MET A 134 11.35 -11.81 10.64
CA MET A 134 12.65 -11.16 10.56
C MET A 134 13.33 -10.94 11.93
N TYR A 135 12.76 -11.46 13.01
CA TYR A 135 13.26 -11.22 14.36
C TYR A 135 14.71 -11.66 14.58
N GLU A 136 15.11 -12.80 14.03
CA GLU A 136 16.48 -13.32 14.16
C GLU A 136 17.52 -12.47 13.42
N PHE A 137 17.05 -11.61 12.50
CA PHE A 137 17.89 -10.69 11.72
C PHE A 137 17.94 -9.27 12.31
N ARG A 138 17.34 -9.03 13.48
CA ARG A 138 17.18 -7.67 14.05
C ARG A 138 18.49 -6.90 14.21
N GLU A 139 19.59 -7.59 14.55
CA GLU A 139 20.92 -7.01 14.75
C GLU A 139 21.78 -6.99 13.46
N HIS A 140 21.24 -7.48 12.34
CA HIS A 140 21.97 -7.52 11.08
C HIS A 140 21.98 -6.16 10.39
N ALA A 141 23.03 -5.95 9.60
CA ALA A 141 23.10 -4.82 8.70
C ALA A 141 22.21 -5.08 7.47
N PRO A 142 21.37 -4.13 7.04
CA PRO A 142 20.42 -4.32 5.92
C PRO A 142 21.07 -4.72 4.60
N HIS A 143 22.32 -4.30 4.35
CA HIS A 143 23.02 -4.67 3.11
C HIS A 143 23.38 -6.16 3.01
N LEU A 144 23.29 -6.92 4.12
CA LEU A 144 23.47 -8.38 4.15
C LEU A 144 22.19 -9.14 3.85
N LEU A 145 21.05 -8.46 3.74
CA LEU A 145 19.74 -9.07 3.51
C LEU A 145 19.44 -9.23 2.02
N SER A 146 18.70 -10.29 1.67
CA SER A 146 18.12 -10.44 0.35
C SER A 146 17.04 -9.37 0.09
N GLY A 147 16.66 -9.16 -1.19
CA GLY A 147 15.59 -8.22 -1.54
C GLY A 147 14.28 -8.53 -0.84
N GLY A 148 13.87 -9.80 -0.77
CA GLY A 148 12.67 -10.23 -0.04
C GLY A 148 12.76 -10.02 1.47
N GLN A 149 13.93 -10.21 2.07
CA GLN A 149 14.17 -9.89 3.48
C GLN A 149 14.07 -8.38 3.74
N LYS A 150 14.67 -7.55 2.90
CA LYS A 150 14.56 -6.09 2.98
C LYS A 150 13.12 -5.62 2.86
N GLN A 151 12.35 -6.21 1.95
CA GLN A 151 10.93 -5.88 1.79
C GLN A 151 10.13 -6.26 3.04
N ARG A 152 10.40 -7.40 3.66
CA ARG A 152 9.78 -7.79 4.94
C ARG A 152 10.16 -6.83 6.08
N VAL A 153 11.40 -6.33 6.12
CA VAL A 153 11.81 -5.27 7.07
C VAL A 153 11.05 -3.98 6.82
N ALA A 154 10.86 -3.56 5.56
CA ALA A 154 10.05 -2.39 5.23
C ALA A 154 8.58 -2.54 5.68
N ILE A 155 8.00 -3.74 5.55
CA ILE A 155 6.68 -4.06 6.09
C ILE A 155 6.68 -3.96 7.63
N ALA A 156 7.70 -4.53 8.31
CA ALA A 156 7.82 -4.45 9.77
C ALA A 156 7.91 -3.00 10.25
N ARG A 157 8.66 -2.13 9.56
CA ARG A 157 8.76 -0.71 9.86
C ARG A 157 7.40 -0.02 9.79
N ALA A 158 6.60 -0.32 8.77
CA ALA A 158 5.25 0.22 8.67
C ALA A 158 4.34 -0.30 9.80
N LEU A 159 4.44 -1.58 10.17
CA LEU A 159 3.66 -2.20 11.25
C LEU A 159 4.03 -1.65 12.63
N ALA A 160 5.29 -1.30 12.89
CA ALA A 160 5.75 -0.76 14.17
C ALA A 160 5.09 0.59 14.54
N MET A 161 4.50 1.27 13.56
CA MET A 161 3.67 2.45 13.79
C MET A 161 2.27 2.11 14.34
N GLU A 162 1.88 0.84 14.33
CA GLU A 162 0.51 0.35 14.62
C GLU A 162 -0.55 1.10 13.79
N PRO A 163 -0.43 1.10 12.45
CA PRO A 163 -1.33 1.85 11.59
C PRO A 163 -2.71 1.18 11.51
N LYS A 164 -3.77 1.93 11.23
CA LYS A 164 -5.09 1.37 10.91
C LYS A 164 -5.15 0.80 9.49
N VAL A 165 -4.35 1.35 8.58
CA VAL A 165 -4.26 0.92 7.18
C VAL A 165 -2.82 0.62 6.82
N LEU A 166 -2.55 -0.56 6.24
CA LEU A 166 -1.28 -0.91 5.62
C LEU A 166 -1.43 -0.82 4.10
N LEU A 167 -0.72 0.14 3.51
CA LEU A 167 -0.71 0.36 2.07
C LEU A 167 0.58 -0.18 1.47
N LEU A 168 0.44 -1.09 0.52
CA LEU A 168 1.53 -1.80 -0.15
C LEU A 168 1.52 -1.42 -1.64
N ASP A 169 2.49 -0.60 -2.07
CA ASP A 169 2.59 -0.15 -3.46
C ASP A 169 3.57 -1.04 -4.23
N GLU A 170 3.05 -2.01 -4.98
CA GLU A 170 3.79 -2.98 -5.77
C GLU A 170 4.95 -3.68 -5.00
N PRO A 171 4.69 -4.29 -3.83
CA PRO A 171 5.72 -4.74 -2.91
C PRO A 171 6.62 -5.88 -3.44
N THR A 172 6.26 -6.49 -4.56
CA THR A 172 6.98 -7.62 -5.16
C THR A 172 7.67 -7.29 -6.48
N SER A 173 7.39 -6.13 -7.08
CA SER A 173 7.82 -5.82 -8.45
C SER A 173 9.34 -5.65 -8.65
N ALA A 174 10.08 -5.38 -7.56
CA ALA A 174 11.54 -5.25 -7.56
C ALA A 174 12.25 -6.52 -7.08
N LEU A 175 11.53 -7.65 -6.94
CA LEU A 175 12.05 -8.90 -6.38
C LEU A 175 12.19 -9.99 -7.43
N ASP A 176 13.17 -10.86 -7.22
CA ASP A 176 13.29 -12.10 -7.98
C ASP A 176 12.09 -13.04 -7.67
N PRO A 177 11.65 -13.86 -8.65
CA PRO A 177 10.47 -14.73 -8.49
C PRO A 177 10.50 -15.64 -7.25
N GLU A 178 11.69 -16.09 -6.84
CA GLU A 178 11.87 -16.94 -5.65
C GLU A 178 11.51 -16.20 -4.35
N MET A 179 11.74 -14.87 -4.30
CA MET A 179 11.49 -14.03 -3.14
C MET A 179 10.06 -13.50 -3.08
N VAL A 180 9.37 -13.42 -4.22
CA VAL A 180 7.97 -12.94 -4.32
C VAL A 180 7.06 -13.73 -3.39
N LYS A 181 7.16 -15.06 -3.43
CA LYS A 181 6.33 -15.93 -2.61
C LYS A 181 6.45 -15.66 -1.11
N GLU A 182 7.68 -15.48 -0.62
CA GLU A 182 7.91 -15.22 0.82
C GLU A 182 7.25 -13.92 1.28
N VAL A 183 7.28 -12.88 0.45
CA VAL A 183 6.65 -11.60 0.76
C VAL A 183 5.13 -11.71 0.69
N LEU A 184 4.58 -12.39 -0.31
CA LEU A 184 3.14 -12.62 -0.44
C LEU A 184 2.59 -13.48 0.71
N ASP A 185 3.33 -14.50 1.17
CA ASP A 185 2.92 -15.31 2.32
C ASP A 185 2.82 -14.48 3.60
N VAL A 186 3.75 -13.53 3.83
CA VAL A 186 3.68 -12.57 4.93
C VAL A 186 2.47 -11.65 4.80
N ILE A 187 2.23 -11.08 3.61
CA ILE A 187 1.05 -10.23 3.35
C ILE A 187 -0.26 -10.99 3.64
N LYS A 188 -0.33 -12.26 3.21
CA LYS A 188 -1.49 -13.13 3.47
C LYS A 188 -1.70 -13.41 4.97
N GLN A 189 -0.63 -13.60 5.73
CA GLN A 189 -0.72 -13.76 7.18
C GLN A 189 -1.23 -12.48 7.85
N LEU A 190 -0.75 -11.31 7.43
CA LEU A 190 -1.19 -10.03 7.95
C LEU A 190 -2.66 -9.74 7.63
N ALA A 191 -3.16 -10.16 6.48
CA ALA A 191 -4.59 -10.03 6.12
C ALA A 191 -5.52 -10.70 7.15
N ASN A 192 -5.07 -11.79 7.79
CA ASN A 192 -5.85 -12.48 8.81
C ASN A 192 -5.85 -11.78 10.19
N THR A 193 -5.10 -10.71 10.36
CA THR A 193 -5.05 -9.96 11.63
C THR A 193 -6.17 -8.93 11.78
N GLY A 194 -6.91 -8.65 10.70
CA GLY A 194 -7.98 -7.66 10.68
C GLY A 194 -7.53 -6.22 10.44
N ILE A 195 -6.24 -5.99 10.15
CA ILE A 195 -5.76 -4.69 9.69
C ILE A 195 -6.33 -4.38 8.31
N THR A 196 -6.73 -3.14 8.06
CA THR A 196 -7.14 -2.73 6.71
C THR A 196 -5.92 -2.76 5.78
N MET A 197 -6.05 -3.37 4.62
CA MET A 197 -4.94 -3.48 3.67
C MET A 197 -5.32 -2.97 2.29
N VAL A 198 -4.43 -2.18 1.68
CA VAL A 198 -4.55 -1.74 0.30
C VAL A 198 -3.30 -2.22 -0.46
N LEU A 199 -3.49 -3.12 -1.40
CA LEU A 199 -2.42 -3.71 -2.19
C LEU A 199 -2.51 -3.27 -3.65
N VAL A 200 -1.55 -2.50 -4.11
CA VAL A 200 -1.30 -2.28 -5.54
C VAL A 200 -0.41 -3.40 -6.04
N THR A 201 -0.86 -4.17 -7.01
CA THR A 201 -0.12 -5.36 -7.44
C THR A 201 -0.40 -5.78 -8.87
N HIS A 202 0.52 -6.55 -9.42
CA HIS A 202 0.39 -7.31 -10.67
C HIS A 202 0.21 -8.81 -10.41
N GLU A 203 0.21 -9.25 -9.15
CA GLU A 203 0.03 -10.63 -8.74
C GLU A 203 -1.47 -11.00 -8.74
N MET A 204 -2.02 -11.27 -9.93
CA MET A 204 -3.47 -11.47 -10.12
C MET A 204 -4.04 -12.64 -9.33
N GLY A 205 -3.30 -13.77 -9.30
CA GLY A 205 -3.70 -14.95 -8.52
C GLY A 205 -3.79 -14.63 -7.04
N PHE A 206 -2.80 -13.94 -6.50
CA PHE A 206 -2.78 -13.53 -5.11
C PHE A 206 -3.92 -12.55 -4.79
N ALA A 207 -4.08 -11.50 -5.60
CA ALA A 207 -5.17 -10.54 -5.42
C ALA A 207 -6.55 -11.22 -5.42
N LYS A 208 -6.78 -12.19 -6.31
CA LYS A 208 -8.01 -12.96 -6.38
C LYS A 208 -8.27 -13.77 -5.11
N ASP A 209 -7.21 -14.34 -4.51
CA ASP A 209 -7.32 -15.26 -3.37
C ASP A 209 -7.52 -14.54 -2.04
N VAL A 210 -7.03 -13.31 -1.89
CA VAL A 210 -6.95 -12.64 -0.57
C VAL A 210 -7.81 -11.40 -0.44
N SER A 211 -8.22 -10.75 -1.53
CA SER A 211 -8.96 -9.49 -1.43
C SER A 211 -10.45 -9.68 -1.20
N ASP A 212 -11.04 -8.76 -0.43
CA ASP A 212 -12.49 -8.61 -0.27
C ASP A 212 -13.07 -7.80 -1.44
N THR A 213 -12.31 -6.80 -1.90
CA THR A 213 -12.70 -5.89 -2.99
C THR A 213 -11.54 -5.67 -3.95
N VAL A 214 -11.85 -5.62 -5.22
CA VAL A 214 -10.91 -5.33 -6.30
C VAL A 214 -11.33 -4.04 -7.00
N TYR A 215 -10.37 -3.13 -7.17
CA TYR A 215 -10.48 -1.93 -7.99
C TYR A 215 -9.60 -2.09 -9.23
N PHE A 216 -10.21 -2.06 -10.42
CA PHE A 216 -9.48 -2.09 -11.68
C PHE A 216 -9.38 -0.69 -12.26
N MET A 217 -8.14 -0.22 -12.45
CA MET A 217 -7.82 1.10 -12.99
C MET A 217 -7.22 1.00 -14.39
N ASP A 218 -7.59 1.94 -15.25
CA ASP A 218 -6.96 2.11 -16.55
C ASP A 218 -7.05 3.56 -17.03
N GLY A 219 -5.93 4.09 -17.55
CA GLY A 219 -5.85 5.45 -18.10
C GLY A 219 -6.26 6.57 -17.13
N GLY A 220 -6.05 6.38 -15.82
CA GLY A 220 -6.42 7.37 -14.80
C GLY A 220 -7.85 7.26 -14.27
N TYR A 221 -8.62 6.28 -14.73
CA TYR A 221 -10.01 6.05 -14.32
C TYR A 221 -10.16 4.77 -13.49
N LEU A 222 -11.13 4.76 -12.58
CA LEU A 222 -11.67 3.53 -12.01
C LEU A 222 -12.66 2.93 -13.01
N ILE A 223 -12.27 1.83 -13.65
CA ILE A 223 -13.04 1.21 -14.74
C ILE A 223 -14.08 0.22 -14.20
N GLU A 224 -13.67 -0.56 -13.18
CA GLU A 224 -14.53 -1.59 -12.60
C GLU A 224 -14.14 -1.82 -11.15
N SER A 225 -15.15 -2.16 -10.33
CA SER A 225 -14.94 -2.56 -8.93
C SER A 225 -15.94 -3.63 -8.54
N GLY A 226 -15.57 -4.46 -7.59
CA GLY A 226 -16.43 -5.53 -7.08
C GLY A 226 -15.64 -6.54 -6.26
N THR A 227 -16.30 -7.63 -5.91
CA THR A 227 -15.64 -8.80 -5.31
C THR A 227 -14.66 -9.43 -6.31
N PRO A 228 -13.67 -10.20 -5.83
CA PRO A 228 -12.78 -10.95 -6.74
C PRO A 228 -13.53 -11.79 -7.77
N ASP A 229 -14.60 -12.45 -7.37
CA ASP A 229 -15.41 -13.25 -8.30
C ASP A 229 -16.03 -12.41 -9.41
N GLU A 230 -16.62 -11.25 -9.07
CA GLU A 230 -17.20 -10.34 -10.06
C GLU A 230 -16.15 -9.80 -11.03
N VAL A 231 -14.99 -9.34 -10.54
CA VAL A 231 -13.98 -8.70 -11.40
C VAL A 231 -13.19 -9.73 -12.22
N PHE A 232 -12.79 -10.86 -11.63
CA PHE A 232 -11.94 -11.83 -12.32
C PHE A 232 -12.72 -12.85 -13.18
N ASN A 233 -13.89 -13.31 -12.71
CA ASN A 233 -14.66 -14.34 -13.39
C ASN A 233 -15.82 -13.79 -14.22
N HIS A 234 -16.35 -12.63 -13.82
CA HIS A 234 -17.54 -12.01 -14.44
C HIS A 234 -17.32 -10.52 -14.77
N PRO A 235 -16.18 -10.13 -15.40
CA PRO A 235 -15.92 -8.73 -15.72
C PRO A 235 -16.98 -8.13 -16.61
N LYS A 236 -17.47 -6.94 -16.24
CA LYS A 236 -18.59 -6.26 -16.92
C LYS A 236 -18.10 -5.44 -18.11
N THR A 237 -16.93 -4.80 -17.96
CA THR A 237 -16.40 -3.87 -18.97
C THR A 237 -15.50 -4.59 -19.98
N GLU A 238 -15.56 -4.19 -21.24
CA GLU A 238 -14.69 -4.73 -22.29
C GLU A 238 -13.19 -4.47 -21.99
N ARG A 239 -12.92 -3.39 -21.24
CA ARG A 239 -11.56 -3.01 -20.86
C ARG A 239 -10.99 -3.99 -19.83
N ALA A 240 -11.77 -4.35 -18.80
CA ALA A 240 -11.40 -5.35 -17.81
C ALA A 240 -11.22 -6.73 -18.46
N LYS A 241 -12.14 -7.16 -19.34
CA LYS A 241 -12.03 -8.43 -20.08
C LYS A 241 -10.73 -8.53 -20.87
N LYS A 242 -10.37 -7.48 -21.62
CA LYS A 242 -9.12 -7.45 -22.41
C LYS A 242 -7.88 -7.50 -21.51
N PHE A 243 -7.89 -6.76 -20.40
CA PHE A 243 -6.79 -6.78 -19.45
C PHE A 243 -6.59 -8.16 -18.84
N LEU A 244 -7.65 -8.76 -18.31
CA LEU A 244 -7.58 -10.08 -17.68
C LEU A 244 -7.16 -11.17 -18.69
N ALA A 245 -7.66 -11.12 -19.91
CA ALA A 245 -7.22 -12.05 -20.97
C ALA A 245 -5.73 -11.91 -21.31
N SER A 246 -5.10 -10.77 -21.09
CA SER A 246 -3.68 -10.56 -21.36
C SER A 246 -2.74 -10.98 -20.23
N VAL A 247 -3.24 -11.13 -18.99
CA VAL A 247 -2.42 -11.42 -17.80
C VAL A 247 -2.71 -12.78 -17.16
N LEU A 248 -3.81 -13.45 -17.52
CA LEU A 248 -4.20 -14.78 -17.01
C LEU A 248 -3.88 -15.92 -18.00
N VAL A 249 -3.02 -15.70 -18.99
CA VAL A 249 -2.59 -16.71 -19.95
C VAL A 249 -1.45 -17.55 -19.41
#